data_f833556401fb97c8dec1a4b95cc60723
#
_entry.id   f833556401fb97c8dec1a4b95cc60723
#
_cell.length_a   1.000
_cell.length_b   1.000
_cell.length_c   1.000
_cell.angle_alpha   90.00
_cell.angle_beta   90.00
_cell.angle_gamma   90.00
#
_symmetry.space_group_name_H-M   'P 1'
#
loop_
_entity.id
_entity.type
_entity.pdbx_description
1 polymer ?
#
loop_
_entity_poly.entity_id
_entity_poly.type
_entity_poly.pdbx_seq_one_letter_code
_entity_poly.pdbx_strand_id
1 'polypeptide(L)'
;MKFLVDAHLPRGLCGLFKAAGHEARHMLDLPAKNLTTDNAINLLSAKEKLVVISKDTDFYYSHLLRQQPYKLILVRTRNIGISELQKLFAKNLPAIEKALRKHSVVELDRSELRIVI
;
A
#
# COMPACT_ATOMS: atom_id res chain seq x y z
N MET A 1 9.38 8.03 -1.54
CA MET A 1 8.89 6.67 -1.85
C MET A 1 7.86 6.71 -2.96
N LYS A 2 7.56 5.57 -3.55
CA LYS A 2 6.55 5.42 -4.59
C LYS A 2 5.51 4.42 -4.11
N PHE A 3 4.24 4.76 -4.22
CA PHE A 3 3.14 3.94 -3.72
C PHE A 3 2.19 3.53 -4.86
N LEU A 4 1.63 2.34 -4.74
CA LEU A 4 0.57 1.84 -5.61
C LEU A 4 -0.61 1.42 -4.74
N VAL A 5 -1.71 2.13 -4.87
CA VAL A 5 -2.92 1.92 -4.07
C VAL A 5 -3.85 0.95 -4.79
N ASP A 6 -4.22 -0.13 -4.12
CA ASP A 6 -5.11 -1.17 -4.66
C ASP A 6 -6.51 -0.62 -4.95
N ALA A 7 -7.21 -1.27 -5.89
CA ALA A 7 -8.51 -0.84 -6.41
C ALA A 7 -9.59 -0.66 -5.33
N HIS A 8 -9.54 -1.48 -4.28
CA HIS A 8 -10.53 -1.45 -3.21
C HIS A 8 -10.30 -0.35 -2.18
N LEU A 9 -9.22 0.42 -2.32
CA LEU A 9 -8.91 1.55 -1.47
C LEU A 9 -9.20 2.87 -2.18
N PRO A 10 -9.53 3.95 -1.45
CA PRO A 10 -9.92 5.20 -2.08
C PRO A 10 -8.75 5.91 -2.78
N ARG A 11 -9.05 6.55 -3.91
CA ARG A 11 -8.09 7.35 -4.67
C ARG A 11 -7.52 8.51 -3.85
N GLY A 12 -8.26 9.00 -2.87
CA GLY A 12 -7.81 10.09 -2.00
C GLY A 12 -6.52 9.80 -1.24
N LEU A 13 -6.19 8.51 -1.03
CA LEU A 13 -4.91 8.13 -0.44
C LEU A 13 -3.73 8.58 -1.31
N CYS A 14 -3.88 8.54 -2.62
CA CYS A 14 -2.83 9.02 -3.53
C CYS A 14 -2.51 10.49 -3.31
N GLY A 15 -3.55 11.31 -3.13
CA GLY A 15 -3.37 12.73 -2.83
C GLY A 15 -2.62 12.98 -1.54
N LEU A 16 -2.93 12.18 -0.51
CA LEU A 16 -2.27 12.26 0.78
C LEU A 16 -0.76 11.98 0.66
N PHE A 17 -0.38 10.94 -0.05
CA PHE A 17 1.02 10.61 -0.26
C PHE A 17 1.75 11.65 -1.12
N LYS A 18 1.09 12.15 -2.16
CA LYS A 18 1.65 13.22 -3.01
C LYS A 18 1.90 14.49 -2.23
N ALA A 19 0.97 14.86 -1.36
CA ALA A 19 1.12 16.04 -0.50
C ALA A 19 2.32 15.91 0.47
N ALA A 20 2.70 14.69 0.82
CA ALA A 20 3.86 14.42 1.64
C ALA A 20 5.17 14.28 0.85
N GLY A 21 5.15 14.54 -0.45
CA GLY A 21 6.34 14.51 -1.30
C GLY A 21 6.63 13.18 -1.97
N HIS A 22 5.69 12.22 -1.93
CA HIS A 22 5.85 10.92 -2.55
C HIS A 22 5.15 10.83 -3.91
N GLU A 23 5.55 9.86 -4.71
CA GLU A 23 4.78 9.47 -5.89
C GLU A 23 3.73 8.46 -5.46
N ALA A 24 2.54 8.53 -6.06
CA ALA A 24 1.46 7.60 -5.78
C ALA A 24 0.59 7.41 -7.02
N ARG A 25 0.25 6.15 -7.28
CA ARG A 25 -0.67 5.76 -8.35
C ARG A 25 -1.76 4.88 -7.77
N HIS A 26 -2.94 4.94 -8.36
CA HIS A 26 -4.03 4.02 -8.04
C HIS A 26 -4.11 2.93 -9.09
N MET A 27 -4.43 1.69 -8.68
CA MET A 27 -4.51 0.56 -9.60
C MET A 27 -5.46 0.82 -10.77
N LEU A 28 -6.59 1.50 -10.53
CA LEU A 28 -7.55 1.83 -11.59
C LEU A 28 -7.05 2.84 -12.61
N ASP A 29 -5.90 3.48 -12.37
CA ASP A 29 -5.26 4.37 -13.32
C ASP A 29 -4.22 3.67 -14.20
N LEU A 30 -3.97 2.37 -13.95
CA LEU A 30 -3.13 1.55 -14.81
C LEU A 30 -3.87 1.20 -16.11
N PRO A 31 -3.15 0.86 -17.20
CA PRO A 31 -3.79 0.59 -18.50
C PRO A 31 -4.89 -0.46 -18.47
N ALA A 32 -4.74 -1.52 -17.70
CA ALA A 32 -5.74 -2.58 -17.58
C ALA A 32 -6.83 -2.28 -16.54
N LYS A 33 -6.71 -1.19 -15.78
CA LYS A 33 -7.70 -0.76 -14.77
C LYS A 33 -8.09 -1.91 -13.84
N ASN A 34 -9.40 -2.19 -13.71
CA ASN A 34 -9.91 -3.25 -12.85
C ASN A 34 -9.59 -4.67 -13.34
N LEU A 35 -9.06 -4.81 -14.53
CA LEU A 35 -8.57 -6.11 -15.05
C LEU A 35 -7.11 -6.36 -14.72
N THR A 36 -6.45 -5.44 -14.03
CA THR A 36 -5.07 -5.62 -13.58
C THR A 36 -5.02 -6.77 -12.57
N THR A 37 -4.22 -7.78 -12.87
CA THR A 37 -4.07 -8.95 -12.00
C THR A 37 -3.11 -8.68 -10.85
N ASP A 38 -3.20 -9.48 -9.78
CA ASP A 38 -2.25 -9.41 -8.66
C ASP A 38 -0.83 -9.67 -9.14
N ASN A 39 -0.66 -10.60 -10.08
CA ASN A 39 0.66 -10.87 -10.66
C ASN A 39 1.22 -9.66 -11.40
N ALA A 40 0.39 -8.95 -12.16
CA ALA A 40 0.81 -7.72 -12.84
C ALA A 40 1.21 -6.63 -11.85
N ILE A 41 0.47 -6.49 -10.75
CA ILE A 41 0.79 -5.55 -9.68
C ILE A 41 2.14 -5.91 -9.05
N ASN A 42 2.35 -7.18 -8.75
CA ASN A 42 3.60 -7.67 -8.14
C ASN A 42 4.80 -7.41 -9.03
N LEU A 43 4.68 -7.67 -10.32
CA LEU A 43 5.76 -7.43 -11.30
C LEU A 43 6.07 -5.94 -11.42
N LEU A 44 5.04 -5.11 -11.51
CA LEU A 44 5.21 -3.66 -11.60
C LEU A 44 5.86 -3.11 -10.33
N SER A 45 5.40 -3.56 -9.18
CA SER A 45 5.96 -3.18 -7.88
C SER A 45 7.43 -3.51 -7.78
N ALA A 46 7.80 -4.72 -8.15
CA ALA A 46 9.20 -5.16 -8.12
C ALA A 46 10.07 -4.37 -9.10
N LYS A 47 9.57 -4.12 -10.30
CA LYS A 47 10.29 -3.39 -11.34
C LYS A 47 10.54 -1.94 -10.99
N GLU A 48 9.53 -1.25 -10.49
CA GLU A 48 9.59 0.19 -10.23
C GLU A 48 9.78 0.53 -8.74
N LYS A 49 9.92 -0.46 -7.89
CA LYS A 49 10.05 -0.30 -6.43
C LYS A 49 8.88 0.47 -5.84
N LEU A 50 7.67 -0.02 -6.13
CA LEU A 50 6.44 0.55 -5.60
C LEU A 50 6.03 -0.18 -4.33
N VAL A 51 5.70 0.59 -3.29
CA VAL A 51 5.07 0.05 -2.08
C VAL A 51 3.58 -0.17 -2.41
N VAL A 52 3.12 -1.40 -2.34
CA VAL A 52 1.70 -1.72 -2.55
C VAL A 52 0.93 -1.49 -1.26
N ILE A 53 -0.24 -0.86 -1.37
CA ILE A 53 -1.16 -0.67 -0.25
C ILE A 53 -2.43 -1.44 -0.58
N SER A 54 -2.75 -2.44 0.23
CA SER A 54 -3.88 -3.33 -0.03
C SER A 54 -4.46 -3.91 1.26
N LYS A 55 -5.72 -4.32 1.18
CA LYS A 55 -6.40 -5.12 2.21
C LYS A 55 -6.24 -6.62 1.97
N ASP A 56 -5.74 -7.01 0.79
CA ASP A 56 -5.68 -8.41 0.36
C ASP A 56 -4.41 -9.09 0.90
N THR A 57 -4.60 -10.12 1.70
CA THR A 57 -3.50 -10.89 2.29
C THR A 57 -2.73 -11.70 1.27
N ASP A 58 -3.24 -11.89 0.05
CA ASP A 58 -2.53 -12.59 -1.01
C ASP A 58 -1.22 -11.90 -1.37
N PHE A 59 -1.16 -10.57 -1.27
CA PHE A 59 0.08 -9.82 -1.47
C PHE A 59 1.12 -10.12 -0.40
N TYR A 60 0.70 -10.35 0.83
CA TYR A 60 1.60 -10.75 1.91
C TYR A 60 2.20 -12.13 1.64
N TYR A 61 1.37 -13.12 1.27
CA TYR A 61 1.84 -14.45 0.95
C TYR A 61 2.74 -14.46 -0.28
N SER A 62 2.42 -13.67 -1.29
CA SER A 62 3.28 -13.50 -2.47
C SER A 62 4.65 -12.94 -2.09
N HIS A 63 4.68 -11.97 -1.18
CA HIS A 63 5.94 -11.40 -0.69
C HIS A 63 6.78 -12.45 0.03
N LEU A 64 6.17 -13.28 0.87
CA LEU A 64 6.87 -14.35 1.56
C LEU A 64 7.49 -15.36 0.60
N LEU A 65 6.77 -15.72 -0.48
CA LEU A 65 7.19 -16.75 -1.41
C LEU A 65 8.15 -16.25 -2.49
N ARG A 66 7.98 -15.01 -2.95
CA ARG A 66 8.65 -14.50 -4.14
C ARG A 66 9.35 -13.15 -3.93
N GLN A 67 9.19 -12.55 -2.77
CA GLN A 67 9.64 -11.19 -2.49
C GLN A 67 9.01 -10.14 -3.43
N GLN A 68 7.80 -10.41 -3.86
CA GLN A 68 6.95 -9.51 -4.65
C GLN A 68 5.56 -9.46 -4.02
N PRO A 69 5.02 -8.28 -3.81
CA PRO A 69 5.48 -6.94 -4.18
C PRO A 69 6.78 -6.53 -3.47
N TYR A 70 7.42 -5.49 -3.98
CA TYR A 70 8.65 -4.93 -3.41
C TYR A 70 8.53 -4.64 -1.92
N LYS A 71 7.48 -3.87 -1.54
CA LYS A 71 7.09 -3.63 -0.15
C LYS A 71 5.57 -3.56 -0.08
N LEU A 72 5.03 -3.75 1.12
CA LEU A 72 3.58 -3.84 1.32
C LEU A 72 3.15 -3.10 2.59
N ILE A 73 2.09 -2.31 2.47
CA ILE A 73 1.29 -1.85 3.61
C ILE A 73 0.00 -2.63 3.58
N LEU A 74 -0.16 -3.55 4.52
CA LEU A 74 -1.37 -4.36 4.64
C LEU A 74 -2.36 -3.64 5.56
N VAL A 75 -3.52 -3.28 5.00
CA VAL A 75 -4.55 -2.53 5.73
C VAL A 75 -5.52 -3.51 6.39
N ARG A 76 -5.62 -3.46 7.71
CA ARG A 76 -6.44 -4.35 8.53
C ARG A 76 -7.46 -3.59 9.36
N THR A 77 -8.10 -2.61 8.77
CA THR A 77 -9.04 -1.71 9.46
C THR A 77 -10.48 -2.22 9.46
N ARG A 78 -10.78 -3.32 8.75
CA ARG A 78 -12.12 -3.80 8.48
C ARG A 78 -12.92 -2.71 7.75
N ASN A 79 -14.24 -2.64 7.97
CA ASN A 79 -15.07 -1.59 7.39
C ASN A 79 -14.76 -0.26 8.06
N ILE A 80 -14.21 0.66 7.30
CA ILE A 80 -13.83 1.99 7.77
C ILE A 80 -14.28 3.02 6.73
N GLY A 81 -14.74 4.17 7.18
CA GLY A 81 -15.09 5.26 6.28
C GLY A 81 -13.85 5.87 5.60
N ILE A 82 -14.06 6.45 4.43
CA ILE A 82 -12.98 7.05 3.64
C ILE A 82 -12.24 8.12 4.44
N SER A 83 -12.99 9.01 5.10
CA SER A 83 -12.41 10.08 5.91
C SER A 83 -11.58 9.55 7.08
N GLU A 84 -12.09 8.52 7.76
CA GLU A 84 -11.35 7.88 8.87
C GLU A 84 -10.07 7.22 8.39
N LEU A 85 -10.14 6.53 7.25
CA LEU A 85 -8.97 5.86 6.66
C LEU A 85 -7.89 6.87 6.30
N GLN A 86 -8.28 7.98 5.68
CA GLN A 86 -7.34 9.04 5.32
C GLN A 86 -6.69 9.66 6.56
N LYS A 87 -7.46 9.91 7.62
CA LYS A 87 -6.92 10.42 8.90
C LYS A 87 -5.95 9.42 9.52
N LEU A 88 -6.27 8.13 9.46
CA LEU A 88 -5.43 7.06 9.98
C LEU A 88 -4.08 7.02 9.26
N PHE A 89 -4.10 7.10 7.94
CA PHE A 89 -2.87 7.15 7.14
C PHE A 89 -2.07 8.43 7.41
N ALA A 90 -2.73 9.58 7.46
CA ALA A 90 -2.06 10.85 7.74
C ALA A 90 -1.36 10.82 9.11
N LYS A 91 -2.03 10.31 10.12
CA LYS A 91 -1.47 10.17 11.47
C LYS A 91 -0.24 9.25 11.50
N ASN A 92 -0.28 8.15 10.75
CA ASN A 92 0.76 7.14 10.79
C ASN A 92 1.85 7.31 9.72
N LEU A 93 1.70 8.28 8.82
CA LEU A 93 2.60 8.43 7.68
C LEU A 93 4.08 8.57 8.07
N PRO A 94 4.45 9.38 9.07
CA PRO A 94 5.85 9.44 9.50
C PRO A 94 6.40 8.10 9.98
N ALA A 95 5.60 7.34 10.74
CA ALA A 95 5.99 6.01 11.21
C ALA A 95 6.09 5.01 10.07
N ILE A 96 5.17 5.09 9.09
CA ILE A 96 5.19 4.25 7.88
C ILE A 96 6.48 4.50 7.10
N GLU A 97 6.83 5.76 6.85
CA GLU A 97 8.05 6.13 6.14
C GLU A 97 9.30 5.58 6.84
N LYS A 98 9.37 5.77 8.14
CA LYS A 98 10.50 5.29 8.95
C LYS A 98 10.61 3.77 8.91
N ALA A 99 9.50 3.06 9.07
CA ALA A 99 9.47 1.59 9.05
C ALA A 99 9.88 1.03 7.70
N LEU A 100 9.36 1.58 6.61
CA LEU A 100 9.62 1.07 5.26
C LEU A 100 11.02 1.35 4.74
N ARG A 101 11.80 2.18 5.40
CA ARG A 101 13.22 2.34 5.06
C ARG A 101 14.04 1.08 5.35
N LYS A 102 13.64 0.33 6.38
CA LYS A 102 14.39 -0.86 6.84
C LYS A 102 13.60 -2.15 6.73
N HIS A 103 12.29 -2.06 6.56
CA HIS A 103 11.40 -3.22 6.57
C HIS A 103 10.57 -3.27 5.29
N SER A 104 10.08 -4.46 4.96
CA SER A 104 9.39 -4.71 3.69
C SER A 104 7.88 -4.77 3.83
N VAL A 105 7.37 -5.20 4.98
CA VAL A 105 5.93 -5.35 5.20
C VAL A 105 5.55 -4.73 6.53
N VAL A 106 4.58 -3.83 6.49
CA VAL A 106 3.95 -3.27 7.67
C VAL A 106 2.45 -3.50 7.62
N GLU A 107 1.83 -3.57 8.77
CA GLU A 107 0.39 -3.77 8.90
C GLU A 107 -0.20 -2.60 9.67
N LEU A 108 -1.23 -1.99 9.09
CA LEU A 108 -1.92 -0.85 9.68
C LEU A 108 -3.34 -1.26 10.06
N ASP A 109 -3.66 -1.24 11.35
CA ASP A 109 -5.03 -1.36 11.81
C ASP A 109 -5.49 -0.05 12.48
N ARG A 110 -6.68 -0.05 13.07
CA ARG A 110 -7.23 1.15 13.68
C ARG A 110 -6.44 1.62 14.91
N SER A 111 -5.69 0.74 15.54
CA SER A 111 -5.02 0.99 16.81
C SER A 111 -3.54 1.30 16.64
N GLU A 112 -2.88 0.67 15.70
CA GLU A 112 -1.41 0.76 15.59
C GLU A 112 -0.88 0.40 14.20
N LEU A 113 0.38 0.74 14.01
CA LEU A 113 1.20 0.27 12.90
C LEU A 113 2.16 -0.79 13.43
N ARG A 114 2.17 -1.96 12.80
CA ARG A 114 3.10 -3.05 13.16
C ARG A 114 4.06 -3.34 12.04
N ILE A 115 5.31 -3.63 12.39
CA ILE A 115 6.30 -4.14 11.45
C ILE A 115 6.13 -5.66 11.41
N VAL A 116 5.97 -6.21 10.20
CA VAL A 116 5.77 -7.65 9.99
C VAL A 116 7.05 -8.32 9.48
N ILE A 117 7.70 -7.70 8.50
CA ILE A 117 8.96 -8.23 7.94
C ILE A 117 9.98 -7.10 7.81
#